data_4a0c4c999dc7221b4b25fddd1406b9d6
#
_entry.id   4a0c4c999dc7221b4b25fddd1406b9d6
#
_cell.length_a   1.000
_cell.length_b   1.000
_cell.length_c   1.000
_cell.angle_alpha   90.00
_cell.angle_beta   90.00
_cell.angle_gamma   90.00
#
_symmetry.space_group_name_H-M   'P 1'
#
loop_
_entity.id
_entity.type
_entity.pdbx_description
1 polymer ?
#
loop_
_entity_poly.entity_id
_entity_poly.type
_entity_poly.pdbx_seq_one_letter_code
_entity_poly.pdbx_strand_id
1 'polypeptide(L)'
;MTKDLFERIKEDKGPLGKWADIAEGYYVFPKLEGPISNRMSFNGKKVVTWSINDYLGLANHPEVLKVDGEAAKDHGMAYPMGARMMSGHTPKHEQLEKECAAFVDKEKAYLLNFGYQGIMSAIDALVTKNDIIVYDMDTHACIIDGVRLHAGKRFVYRHNDMESFEKNIKRAKRMAEKTGGGILVISEGVFGMRGEQGRLKEIIAFKKEYNFRILVDDAHGFGTLGEGGRGTGFEQGVQDEIDVYFATFAKSMAGIGAFLAGNKEVIQYLQYNMRSQTFAKSLPMAMVKGALKRLDMLRTMPELKEKLWKNTNALQSGLRAAGFDLGTTQTCITPVFLKGDIPEAMAMVNDLRENHGIFCSIVVYPVIPKGLIILRLIPTATHTQEDIDETITAFSAIRVLLENGTYKKIAVSMM
;
A
#
# COMPACT_ATOMS: atom_id res chain seq x y z
N MET A 1 29.43 -7.99 31.58
CA MET A 1 29.76 -6.84 30.72
C MET A 1 28.58 -6.61 29.76
N THR A 2 28.15 -5.36 29.60
CA THR A 2 27.17 -4.99 28.58
C THR A 2 27.84 -5.07 27.20
N LYS A 3 27.18 -5.70 26.20
CA LYS A 3 27.68 -5.65 24.81
C LYS A 3 27.51 -4.22 24.27
N ASP A 4 28.49 -3.74 23.53
CA ASP A 4 28.36 -2.48 22.79
C ASP A 4 27.28 -2.61 21.73
N LEU A 5 26.43 -1.58 21.61
CA LEU A 5 25.28 -1.59 20.70
C LEU A 5 25.71 -1.70 19.24
N PHE A 6 26.75 -0.99 18.84
CA PHE A 6 27.22 -0.97 17.45
C PHE A 6 27.97 -2.25 17.08
N GLU A 7 28.72 -2.86 18.03
CA GLU A 7 29.32 -4.18 17.80
C GLU A 7 28.26 -5.25 17.51
N ARG A 8 27.14 -5.23 18.27
CA ARG A 8 26.01 -6.12 18.00
C ARG A 8 25.43 -5.92 16.61
N ILE A 9 25.30 -4.67 16.12
CA ILE A 9 24.77 -4.37 14.78
C ILE A 9 25.72 -4.87 13.66
N LYS A 10 27.04 -4.83 13.87
CA LYS A 10 28.02 -5.39 12.92
C LYS A 10 27.91 -6.91 12.81
N GLU A 11 27.63 -7.59 13.93
CA GLU A 11 27.47 -9.05 13.97
C GLU A 11 26.12 -9.50 13.37
N ASP A 12 25.04 -8.76 13.63
CA ASP A 12 23.68 -9.08 13.17
C ASP A 12 23.14 -7.97 12.25
N LYS A 13 23.36 -8.16 10.96
CA LYS A 13 22.89 -7.27 9.90
C LYS A 13 21.37 -7.32 9.64
N GLY A 14 20.63 -8.15 10.40
CA GLY A 14 19.21 -8.39 10.19
C GLY A 14 18.89 -9.27 8.96
N PRO A 15 17.61 -9.60 8.75
CA PRO A 15 17.22 -10.60 7.74
C PRO A 15 17.54 -10.20 6.29
N LEU A 16 17.50 -8.91 5.96
CA LEU A 16 17.83 -8.40 4.62
C LEU A 16 19.29 -7.96 4.51
N GLY A 17 19.86 -7.35 5.56
CA GLY A 17 21.21 -6.80 5.54
C GLY A 17 22.33 -7.83 5.32
N LYS A 18 22.09 -9.11 5.63
CA LYS A 18 23.03 -10.20 5.30
C LYS A 18 23.21 -10.42 3.80
N TRP A 19 22.30 -9.91 2.97
CA TRP A 19 22.37 -9.99 1.51
C TRP A 19 22.87 -8.70 0.85
N ALA A 20 23.22 -7.66 1.66
CA ALA A 20 23.55 -6.33 1.15
C ALA A 20 24.63 -6.38 0.07
N ASP A 21 25.70 -7.14 0.28
CA ASP A 21 26.87 -7.16 -0.61
C ASP A 21 26.54 -7.65 -2.04
N ILE A 22 25.49 -8.49 -2.22
CA ILE A 22 25.06 -9.02 -3.52
C ILE A 22 23.71 -8.47 -4.00
N ALA A 23 22.95 -7.83 -3.12
CA ALA A 23 21.59 -7.38 -3.43
C ALA A 23 21.49 -5.87 -3.68
N GLU A 24 22.40 -5.06 -3.12
CA GLU A 24 22.33 -3.61 -3.20
C GLU A 24 22.48 -3.10 -4.63
N GLY A 25 21.62 -2.18 -5.02
CA GLY A 25 21.61 -1.57 -6.35
C GLY A 25 20.97 -2.42 -7.45
N TYR A 26 20.74 -3.70 -7.19
CA TYR A 26 20.10 -4.60 -8.16
C TYR A 26 18.76 -5.16 -7.65
N TYR A 27 18.77 -5.95 -6.58
CA TYR A 27 17.54 -6.53 -6.00
C TYR A 27 16.92 -5.64 -4.93
N VAL A 28 17.75 -4.96 -4.14
CA VAL A 28 17.40 -4.01 -3.09
C VAL A 28 17.95 -2.64 -3.48
N PHE A 29 17.16 -1.60 -3.33
CA PHE A 29 17.48 -0.24 -3.78
C PHE A 29 17.83 -0.12 -5.28
N PRO A 30 17.11 -0.80 -6.20
CA PRO A 30 17.38 -0.70 -7.63
C PRO A 30 17.17 0.72 -8.14
N LYS A 31 17.99 1.16 -9.09
CA LYS A 31 17.94 2.51 -9.67
C LYS A 31 17.21 2.46 -11.00
N LEU A 32 15.90 2.75 -11.01
CA LEU A 32 15.16 3.01 -12.23
C LEU A 32 15.32 4.47 -12.62
N GLU A 33 15.60 4.74 -13.88
CA GLU A 33 15.90 6.06 -14.41
C GLU A 33 14.89 6.48 -15.47
N GLY A 34 14.75 7.80 -15.62
CA GLY A 34 13.83 8.43 -16.56
C GLY A 34 12.48 8.80 -15.95
N PRO A 35 11.58 9.38 -16.75
CA PRO A 35 10.21 9.65 -16.32
C PRO A 35 9.47 8.38 -15.93
N ILE A 36 8.61 8.47 -14.89
CA ILE A 36 7.79 7.33 -14.47
C ILE A 36 6.86 6.91 -15.61
N SER A 37 6.97 5.66 -16.05
CA SER A 37 6.16 5.09 -17.13
C SER A 37 6.12 3.56 -17.08
N ASN A 38 5.34 2.95 -17.98
CA ASN A 38 5.32 1.50 -18.20
C ASN A 38 6.68 0.94 -18.66
N ARG A 39 7.56 1.77 -19.25
CA ARG A 39 8.92 1.40 -19.65
C ARG A 39 9.91 2.42 -19.13
N MET A 40 10.85 1.98 -18.30
CA MET A 40 11.91 2.81 -17.72
C MET A 40 13.29 2.23 -18.05
N SER A 41 14.35 2.96 -17.72
CA SER A 41 15.72 2.46 -17.87
C SER A 41 16.18 1.81 -16.55
N PHE A 42 16.77 0.63 -16.66
CA PHE A 42 17.46 -0.05 -15.57
C PHE A 42 18.82 -0.54 -16.06
N ASN A 43 19.92 -0.07 -15.45
CA ASN A 43 21.30 -0.38 -15.87
C ASN A 43 21.54 -0.12 -17.38
N GLY A 44 20.99 0.99 -17.90
CA GLY A 44 21.14 1.37 -19.31
C GLY A 44 20.26 0.60 -20.31
N LYS A 45 19.46 -0.38 -19.86
CA LYS A 45 18.51 -1.13 -20.71
C LYS A 45 17.09 -0.65 -20.45
N LYS A 46 16.26 -0.58 -21.50
CA LYS A 46 14.80 -0.36 -21.34
C LYS A 46 14.13 -1.65 -20.86
N VAL A 47 13.32 -1.52 -19.82
CA VAL A 47 12.56 -2.63 -19.22
C VAL A 47 11.09 -2.28 -19.09
N VAL A 48 10.20 -3.25 -19.26
CA VAL A 48 8.78 -3.13 -18.89
C VAL A 48 8.70 -3.13 -17.37
N THR A 49 8.12 -2.10 -16.78
CA THR A 49 8.20 -1.84 -15.33
C THR A 49 6.89 -2.17 -14.62
N TRP A 50 6.88 -3.26 -13.86
CA TRP A 50 5.74 -3.74 -13.08
C TRP A 50 5.83 -3.47 -11.57
N SER A 51 6.75 -2.61 -11.13
CA SER A 51 7.02 -2.38 -9.71
C SER A 51 6.56 -1.01 -9.19
N ILE A 52 5.93 -0.19 -10.03
CA ILE A 52 5.53 1.17 -9.69
C ILE A 52 4.03 1.22 -9.40
N ASN A 53 3.64 1.82 -8.25
CA ASN A 53 2.24 1.91 -7.84
C ASN A 53 1.47 3.08 -8.50
N ASP A 54 1.88 3.53 -9.67
CA ASP A 54 1.17 4.57 -10.47
C ASP A 54 -0.01 3.95 -11.23
N TYR A 55 -0.98 3.40 -10.50
CA TYR A 55 -2.08 2.61 -11.04
C TYR A 55 -2.78 3.27 -12.22
N LEU A 56 -3.07 4.57 -12.10
CA LEU A 56 -3.83 5.31 -13.10
C LEU A 56 -2.96 6.05 -14.12
N GLY A 57 -1.62 5.94 -14.01
CA GLY A 57 -0.70 6.61 -14.93
C GLY A 57 -0.64 8.14 -14.75
N LEU A 58 -0.92 8.63 -13.56
CA LEU A 58 -1.00 10.07 -13.29
C LEU A 58 0.36 10.71 -13.07
N ALA A 59 1.40 9.95 -12.76
CA ALA A 59 2.72 10.50 -12.42
C ALA A 59 3.31 11.38 -13.54
N ASN A 60 3.03 11.03 -14.79
CA ASN A 60 3.54 11.74 -15.98
C ASN A 60 2.42 12.28 -16.87
N HIS A 61 1.20 12.36 -16.37
CA HIS A 61 0.07 12.89 -17.11
C HIS A 61 0.26 14.39 -17.38
N PRO A 62 0.11 14.89 -18.64
CA PRO A 62 0.40 16.28 -19.01
C PRO A 62 -0.31 17.32 -18.15
N GLU A 63 -1.60 17.09 -17.83
CA GLU A 63 -2.37 18.02 -16.98
C GLU A 63 -1.86 18.04 -15.53
N VAL A 64 -1.38 16.90 -15.04
CA VAL A 64 -0.79 16.79 -13.70
C VAL A 64 0.54 17.54 -13.64
N LEU A 65 1.43 17.27 -14.59
CA LEU A 65 2.74 17.95 -14.68
C LEU A 65 2.59 19.47 -14.81
N LYS A 66 1.58 19.93 -15.58
CA LYS A 66 1.26 21.35 -15.71
C LYS A 66 0.89 21.97 -14.36
N VAL A 67 -0.07 21.39 -13.67
CA VAL A 67 -0.55 21.94 -12.38
C VAL A 67 0.53 21.88 -11.30
N ASP A 68 1.28 20.78 -11.22
CA ASP A 68 2.39 20.64 -10.26
C ASP A 68 3.48 21.68 -10.54
N GLY A 69 3.86 21.90 -11.82
CA GLY A 69 4.85 22.88 -12.24
C GLY A 69 4.41 24.32 -11.98
N GLU A 70 3.18 24.69 -12.32
CA GLU A 70 2.60 26.01 -12.04
C GLU A 70 2.54 26.27 -10.51
N ALA A 71 2.10 25.29 -9.74
CA ALA A 71 2.03 25.42 -8.30
C ALA A 71 3.42 25.56 -7.64
N ALA A 72 4.42 24.85 -8.15
CA ALA A 72 5.80 24.99 -7.69
C ALA A 72 6.40 26.37 -8.07
N LYS A 73 6.08 26.89 -9.25
CA LYS A 73 6.49 28.24 -9.69
C LYS A 73 5.86 29.33 -8.83
N ASP A 74 4.57 29.24 -8.52
CA ASP A 74 3.83 30.27 -7.77
C ASP A 74 4.20 30.31 -6.28
N HIS A 75 4.45 29.15 -5.67
CA HIS A 75 4.57 29.03 -4.21
C HIS A 75 5.94 28.49 -3.76
N GLY A 76 6.78 28.01 -4.68
CA GLY A 76 7.96 27.23 -4.32
C GLY A 76 7.59 25.89 -3.69
N MET A 77 8.59 25.08 -3.41
CA MET A 77 8.41 23.74 -2.83
C MET A 77 8.27 23.74 -1.29
N ALA A 78 8.44 24.88 -0.66
CA ALA A 78 8.49 24.98 0.80
C ALA A 78 7.23 25.58 1.46
N TYR A 79 6.40 26.28 0.70
CA TYR A 79 5.20 26.94 1.21
C TYR A 79 4.07 25.95 1.53
N PRO A 80 3.38 26.12 2.66
CA PRO A 80 3.61 27.03 3.79
C PRO A 80 4.69 26.48 4.74
N MET A 81 5.47 27.36 5.36
CA MET A 81 6.64 27.01 6.22
C MET A 81 6.27 26.80 7.69
N GLY A 82 5.11 26.24 7.99
CA GLY A 82 4.69 25.97 9.36
C GLY A 82 4.01 24.62 9.52
N ALA A 83 3.89 24.17 10.77
CA ALA A 83 2.97 23.09 11.13
C ALA A 83 1.53 23.60 10.97
N ARG A 84 0.62 22.68 10.65
CA ARG A 84 -0.81 23.06 10.43
C ARG A 84 -1.44 23.73 11.63
N MET A 85 -1.08 23.29 12.83
CA MET A 85 -1.57 23.90 14.07
C MET A 85 -1.18 25.38 14.22
N MET A 86 -0.09 25.82 13.61
CA MET A 86 0.45 27.17 13.78
C MET A 86 0.20 28.04 12.53
N SER A 87 1.06 27.96 11.53
CA SER A 87 1.06 28.83 10.34
C SER A 87 1.03 28.07 9.03
N GLY A 88 0.95 26.75 9.06
CA GLY A 88 0.97 25.89 7.87
C GLY A 88 -0.41 25.53 7.32
N HIS A 89 -1.50 26.02 7.91
CA HIS A 89 -2.86 25.76 7.46
C HIS A 89 -3.31 26.82 6.43
N THR A 90 -3.85 26.39 5.30
CA THR A 90 -4.31 27.31 4.25
C THR A 90 -5.71 26.91 3.76
N PRO A 91 -6.45 27.84 3.11
CA PRO A 91 -7.75 27.50 2.51
C PRO A 91 -7.70 26.37 1.48
N LYS A 92 -6.54 26.17 0.83
CA LYS A 92 -6.35 25.07 -0.15
C LYS A 92 -6.22 23.72 0.54
N HIS A 93 -5.63 23.64 1.73
CA HIS A 93 -5.64 22.42 2.56
C HIS A 93 -7.07 22.06 2.96
N GLU A 94 -7.86 23.03 3.42
CA GLU A 94 -9.27 22.81 3.77
C GLU A 94 -10.10 22.37 2.55
N GLN A 95 -9.84 22.98 1.39
CA GLN A 95 -10.50 22.59 0.15
C GLN A 95 -10.21 21.13 -0.18
N LEU A 96 -8.94 20.70 -0.12
CA LEU A 96 -8.56 19.31 -0.43
C LEU A 96 -9.17 18.33 0.59
N GLU A 97 -9.20 18.69 1.89
CA GLU A 97 -9.87 17.87 2.91
C GLU A 97 -11.36 17.70 2.62
N LYS A 98 -12.04 18.80 2.29
CA LYS A 98 -13.47 18.76 1.92
C LYS A 98 -13.72 17.89 0.70
N GLU A 99 -12.87 18.02 -0.33
CA GLU A 99 -12.97 17.24 -1.57
C GLU A 99 -12.67 15.75 -1.33
N CYS A 100 -11.68 15.42 -0.49
CA CYS A 100 -11.40 14.03 -0.12
C CYS A 100 -12.56 13.42 0.69
N ALA A 101 -13.11 14.15 1.66
CA ALA A 101 -14.27 13.70 2.43
C ALA A 101 -15.47 13.40 1.52
N ALA A 102 -15.80 14.34 0.64
CA ALA A 102 -16.90 14.19 -0.33
C ALA A 102 -16.68 13.02 -1.29
N PHE A 103 -15.41 12.78 -1.72
CA PHE A 103 -15.10 11.68 -2.64
C PHE A 103 -15.34 10.31 -2.01
N VAL A 104 -15.05 10.15 -0.73
CA VAL A 104 -15.23 8.87 -0.02
C VAL A 104 -16.49 8.85 0.87
N ASP A 105 -17.40 9.79 0.66
CA ASP A 105 -18.69 9.89 1.36
C ASP A 105 -18.55 9.86 2.89
N LYS A 106 -17.74 10.77 3.41
CA LYS A 106 -17.55 10.99 4.84
C LYS A 106 -17.75 12.46 5.19
N GLU A 107 -18.10 12.73 6.45
CA GLU A 107 -18.41 14.08 6.93
C GLU A 107 -17.21 15.01 6.92
N LYS A 108 -16.04 14.49 7.26
CA LYS A 108 -14.79 15.25 7.36
C LYS A 108 -13.59 14.40 6.98
N ALA A 109 -12.57 15.05 6.41
CA ALA A 109 -11.24 14.46 6.24
C ALA A 109 -10.17 15.35 6.90
N TYR A 110 -9.01 14.76 7.13
CA TYR A 110 -7.81 15.41 7.62
C TYR A 110 -6.60 14.95 6.83
N LEU A 111 -5.86 15.90 6.23
CA LEU A 111 -4.68 15.63 5.44
C LEU A 111 -3.49 15.22 6.29
N LEU A 112 -2.72 14.28 5.78
CA LEU A 112 -1.50 13.74 6.38
C LEU A 112 -0.32 13.96 5.43
N ASN A 113 0.86 14.25 5.98
CA ASN A 113 2.06 14.44 5.17
C ASN A 113 2.54 13.15 4.52
N PHE A 114 2.50 12.04 5.25
CA PHE A 114 2.88 10.71 4.79
C PHE A 114 1.94 9.65 5.35
N GLY A 115 1.57 8.67 4.54
CA GLY A 115 0.65 7.60 4.92
C GLY A 115 1.15 6.77 6.09
N TYR A 116 2.42 6.35 6.04
CA TYR A 116 3.02 5.51 7.08
C TYR A 116 2.93 6.15 8.48
N GLN A 117 3.42 7.38 8.61
CA GLN A 117 3.39 8.11 9.89
C GLN A 117 1.97 8.48 10.28
N GLY A 118 1.13 8.77 9.29
CA GLY A 118 -0.25 9.16 9.52
C GLY A 118 -1.08 8.05 10.17
N ILE A 119 -1.08 6.86 9.59
CA ILE A 119 -1.86 5.75 10.14
C ILE A 119 -1.32 5.27 11.49
N MET A 120 0.01 5.20 11.63
CA MET A 120 0.65 4.89 12.91
C MET A 120 0.21 5.87 14.02
N SER A 121 0.25 7.18 13.72
CA SER A 121 -0.15 8.22 14.67
C SER A 121 -1.66 8.28 14.91
N ALA A 122 -2.47 7.89 13.93
CA ALA A 122 -3.92 7.79 14.10
C ALA A 122 -4.29 6.66 15.07
N ILE A 123 -3.65 5.50 14.92
CA ILE A 123 -3.87 4.38 15.84
C ILE A 123 -3.46 4.79 17.27
N ASP A 124 -2.28 5.38 17.44
CA ASP A 124 -1.79 5.85 18.74
C ASP A 124 -2.75 6.89 19.38
N ALA A 125 -3.29 7.81 18.56
CA ALA A 125 -4.21 8.85 19.05
C ALA A 125 -5.62 8.32 19.38
N LEU A 126 -6.10 7.29 18.67
CA LEU A 126 -7.47 6.77 18.83
C LEU A 126 -7.65 5.92 20.09
N VAL A 127 -6.60 5.26 20.58
CA VAL A 127 -6.72 4.26 21.63
C VAL A 127 -5.95 4.64 22.88
N THR A 128 -6.51 4.26 24.02
CA THR A 128 -5.88 4.36 25.34
C THR A 128 -5.48 2.97 25.86
N LYS A 129 -4.69 2.88 26.90
CA LYS A 129 -4.29 1.61 27.52
C LYS A 129 -5.45 0.68 27.92
N ASN A 130 -6.66 1.21 28.05
CA ASN A 130 -7.85 0.46 28.41
C ASN A 130 -8.56 -0.13 27.19
N ASP A 131 -8.30 0.39 25.99
CA ASP A 131 -8.92 -0.06 24.74
C ASP A 131 -8.24 -1.32 24.20
N ILE A 132 -8.96 -2.03 23.36
CA ILE A 132 -8.50 -3.30 22.80
C ILE A 132 -8.39 -3.16 21.29
N ILE A 133 -7.27 -3.58 20.72
CA ILE A 133 -7.09 -3.64 19.25
C ILE A 133 -7.27 -5.07 18.76
N VAL A 134 -8.02 -5.25 17.66
CA VAL A 134 -8.11 -6.50 16.89
C VAL A 134 -7.70 -6.21 15.45
N TYR A 135 -6.72 -6.95 14.90
CA TYR A 135 -6.20 -6.65 13.58
C TYR A 135 -5.81 -7.92 12.80
N ASP A 136 -5.80 -7.82 11.48
CA ASP A 136 -5.39 -8.90 10.58
C ASP A 136 -3.86 -9.09 10.65
N MET A 137 -3.40 -10.34 10.59
CA MET A 137 -1.97 -10.67 10.70
C MET A 137 -1.13 -10.19 9.52
N ASP A 138 -1.72 -10.04 8.34
CA ASP A 138 -1.04 -9.61 7.11
C ASP A 138 -1.14 -8.09 6.86
N THR A 139 -1.59 -7.30 7.86
CA THR A 139 -1.66 -5.84 7.76
C THR A 139 -0.28 -5.22 7.55
N HIS A 140 -0.29 -4.08 6.84
CA HIS A 140 0.92 -3.32 6.50
C HIS A 140 1.75 -2.92 7.74
N ALA A 141 3.05 -2.79 7.56
CA ALA A 141 4.01 -2.44 8.61
C ALA A 141 3.63 -1.16 9.40
N CYS A 142 3.02 -0.16 8.76
CA CYS A 142 2.57 1.05 9.44
C CYS A 142 1.47 0.79 10.48
N ILE A 143 0.58 -0.17 10.22
CA ILE A 143 -0.44 -0.61 11.19
C ILE A 143 0.24 -1.37 12.32
N ILE A 144 1.14 -2.30 12.01
CA ILE A 144 1.90 -3.06 13.01
C ILE A 144 2.66 -2.11 13.95
N ASP A 145 3.31 -1.08 13.41
CA ASP A 145 4.05 -0.11 14.23
C ASP A 145 3.10 0.75 15.07
N GLY A 146 1.95 1.19 14.53
CA GLY A 146 0.92 1.85 15.33
C GLY A 146 0.37 0.97 16.46
N VAL A 147 0.11 -0.31 16.16
CA VAL A 147 -0.33 -1.30 17.17
C VAL A 147 0.75 -1.58 18.22
N ARG A 148 2.03 -1.48 17.87
CA ARG A 148 3.15 -1.60 18.84
C ARG A 148 3.23 -0.46 19.84
N LEU A 149 2.81 0.75 19.47
CA LEU A 149 2.75 1.91 20.37
C LEU A 149 1.66 1.74 21.44
N HIS A 150 0.64 0.94 21.17
CA HIS A 150 -0.48 0.72 22.09
C HIS A 150 -0.05 -0.05 23.33
N ALA A 151 -0.26 0.56 24.51
CA ALA A 151 0.07 -0.04 25.82
C ALA A 151 -0.96 -1.06 26.33
N GLY A 152 -2.14 -1.14 25.72
CA GLY A 152 -3.23 -2.04 26.10
C GLY A 152 -3.12 -3.42 25.44
N LYS A 153 -4.23 -4.16 25.50
CA LYS A 153 -4.31 -5.52 24.91
C LYS A 153 -4.61 -5.44 23.42
N ARG A 154 -3.99 -6.36 22.69
CA ARG A 154 -4.17 -6.52 21.26
C ARG A 154 -4.31 -8.00 20.91
N PHE A 155 -5.17 -8.28 19.93
CA PHE A 155 -5.42 -9.61 19.40
C PHE A 155 -5.23 -9.60 17.88
N VAL A 156 -4.47 -10.56 17.38
CA VAL A 156 -4.24 -10.75 15.95
C VAL A 156 -5.11 -11.92 15.49
N TYR A 157 -5.82 -11.77 14.36
CA TYR A 157 -6.51 -12.88 13.72
C TYR A 157 -5.79 -13.30 12.43
N ARG A 158 -5.98 -14.57 12.05
CA ARG A 158 -5.38 -15.10 10.81
C ARG A 158 -5.97 -14.38 9.62
N HIS A 159 -5.12 -14.15 8.62
CA HIS A 159 -5.47 -13.37 7.43
C HIS A 159 -6.79 -13.84 6.80
N ASN A 160 -7.73 -12.90 6.68
CA ASN A 160 -9.07 -13.11 6.10
C ASN A 160 -9.86 -14.32 6.66
N ASP A 161 -9.52 -14.82 7.86
CA ASP A 161 -10.16 -15.94 8.52
C ASP A 161 -11.22 -15.44 9.51
N MET A 162 -12.48 -15.57 9.15
CA MET A 162 -13.60 -15.05 9.95
C MET A 162 -13.86 -15.85 11.22
N GLU A 163 -13.51 -17.12 11.26
CA GLU A 163 -13.58 -17.92 12.51
C GLU A 163 -12.51 -17.45 13.50
N SER A 164 -11.28 -17.20 12.99
CA SER A 164 -10.22 -16.59 13.78
C SER A 164 -10.59 -15.18 14.22
N PHE A 165 -11.22 -14.38 13.37
CA PHE A 165 -11.73 -13.06 13.71
C PHE A 165 -12.76 -13.14 14.82
N GLU A 166 -13.80 -13.97 14.68
CA GLU A 166 -14.87 -14.12 15.67
C GLU A 166 -14.31 -14.57 17.04
N LYS A 167 -13.39 -15.52 17.05
CA LYS A 167 -12.71 -15.95 18.29
C LYS A 167 -12.00 -14.79 18.98
N ASN A 168 -11.31 -13.93 18.23
CA ASN A 168 -10.53 -12.84 18.78
C ASN A 168 -11.42 -11.64 19.17
N ILE A 169 -12.49 -11.32 18.43
CA ILE A 169 -13.41 -10.26 18.82
C ILE A 169 -14.21 -10.62 20.08
N LYS A 170 -14.58 -11.91 20.28
CA LYS A 170 -15.15 -12.41 21.53
C LYS A 170 -14.21 -12.22 22.73
N ARG A 171 -12.91 -12.45 22.53
CA ARG A 171 -11.89 -12.21 23.57
C ARG A 171 -11.75 -10.70 23.84
N ALA A 172 -11.74 -9.89 22.79
CA ALA A 172 -11.65 -8.43 22.89
C ALA A 172 -12.83 -7.87 23.70
N LYS A 173 -14.07 -8.30 23.40
CA LYS A 173 -15.27 -7.86 24.14
C LYS A 173 -15.14 -8.14 25.63
N ARG A 174 -14.82 -9.39 26.01
CA ARG A 174 -14.62 -9.77 27.41
C ARG A 174 -13.52 -8.95 28.12
N MET A 175 -12.48 -8.55 27.36
CA MET A 175 -11.40 -7.75 27.91
C MET A 175 -11.84 -6.28 28.06
N ALA A 176 -12.51 -5.72 27.04
CA ALA A 176 -13.05 -4.36 27.09
C ALA A 176 -14.04 -4.17 28.24
N GLU A 177 -14.91 -5.16 28.52
CA GLU A 177 -15.81 -5.16 29.69
C GLU A 177 -15.03 -5.11 31.02
N LYS A 178 -13.86 -5.71 31.11
CA LYS A 178 -13.01 -5.67 32.31
C LYS A 178 -12.23 -4.37 32.46
N THR A 179 -11.78 -3.78 31.36
CA THR A 179 -10.95 -2.56 31.37
C THR A 179 -11.77 -1.28 31.34
N GLY A 180 -13.06 -1.37 30.98
CA GLY A 180 -13.93 -0.23 30.71
C GLY A 180 -13.57 0.53 29.41
N GLY A 181 -12.78 -0.10 28.51
CA GLY A 181 -12.37 0.46 27.23
C GLY A 181 -13.28 0.07 26.08
N GLY A 182 -12.97 0.63 24.89
CA GLY A 182 -13.58 0.26 23.61
C GLY A 182 -12.79 -0.79 22.84
N ILE A 183 -13.29 -1.12 21.63
CA ILE A 183 -12.63 -2.05 20.72
C ILE A 183 -12.40 -1.34 19.39
N LEU A 184 -11.15 -1.33 18.91
CA LEU A 184 -10.77 -0.89 17.57
C LEU A 184 -10.41 -2.12 16.73
N VAL A 185 -11.15 -2.35 15.66
CA VAL A 185 -10.80 -3.33 14.62
C VAL A 185 -10.03 -2.60 13.53
N ILE A 186 -8.95 -3.21 13.03
CA ILE A 186 -8.16 -2.65 11.93
C ILE A 186 -8.02 -3.70 10.86
N SER A 187 -8.35 -3.32 9.61
CA SER A 187 -8.18 -4.15 8.42
C SER A 187 -7.72 -3.30 7.24
N GLU A 188 -7.26 -3.93 6.19
CA GLU A 188 -7.00 -3.27 4.92
C GLU A 188 -8.20 -3.45 3.97
N GLY A 189 -8.43 -2.48 3.10
CA GLY A 189 -9.34 -2.64 1.97
C GLY A 189 -8.76 -3.64 0.97
N VAL A 190 -7.47 -3.47 0.67
CA VAL A 190 -6.71 -4.36 -0.22
C VAL A 190 -5.34 -4.64 0.39
N PHE A 191 -5.03 -5.92 0.58
CA PHE A 191 -3.72 -6.39 1.04
C PHE A 191 -2.69 -6.36 -0.09
N GLY A 192 -1.78 -5.41 -0.02
CA GLY A 192 -0.91 -5.00 -1.11
C GLY A 192 0.09 -6.04 -1.62
N MET A 193 0.35 -7.13 -0.88
CA MET A 193 1.25 -8.21 -1.32
C MET A 193 0.52 -9.31 -2.07
N ARG A 194 -0.70 -9.63 -1.69
CA ARG A 194 -1.50 -10.74 -2.25
C ARG A 194 -2.55 -10.30 -3.26
N GLY A 195 -2.90 -9.00 -3.29
CA GLY A 195 -3.98 -8.49 -4.11
C GLY A 195 -5.37 -8.95 -3.64
N GLU A 196 -5.49 -9.46 -2.44
CA GLU A 196 -6.77 -9.88 -1.84
C GLU A 196 -7.48 -8.67 -1.22
N GLN A 197 -8.79 -8.63 -1.34
CA GLN A 197 -9.60 -7.67 -0.58
C GLN A 197 -9.74 -8.13 0.87
N GLY A 198 -9.77 -7.17 1.79
CA GLY A 198 -10.21 -7.44 3.17
C GLY A 198 -11.68 -7.83 3.16
N ARG A 199 -12.08 -8.75 4.01
CA ARG A 199 -13.47 -9.23 4.14
C ARG A 199 -14.32 -8.24 4.96
N LEU A 200 -14.38 -6.97 4.50
CA LEU A 200 -14.98 -5.88 5.26
C LEU A 200 -16.45 -6.13 5.54
N LYS A 201 -17.20 -6.63 4.56
CA LYS A 201 -18.62 -6.94 4.70
C LYS A 201 -18.89 -7.95 5.81
N GLU A 202 -18.08 -9.00 5.88
CA GLU A 202 -18.20 -10.04 6.90
C GLU A 202 -17.74 -9.53 8.28
N ILE A 203 -16.65 -8.77 8.35
CA ILE A 203 -16.20 -8.13 9.59
C ILE A 203 -17.28 -7.22 10.15
N ILE A 204 -17.85 -6.37 9.32
CA ILE A 204 -18.89 -5.39 9.70
C ILE A 204 -20.16 -6.08 10.18
N ALA A 205 -20.51 -7.28 9.67
CA ALA A 205 -21.66 -8.04 10.15
C ALA A 205 -21.59 -8.34 11.65
N PHE A 206 -20.39 -8.46 12.22
CA PHE A 206 -20.19 -8.64 13.67
C PHE A 206 -20.33 -7.35 14.49
N LYS A 207 -20.40 -6.16 13.87
CA LYS A 207 -20.36 -4.86 14.55
C LYS A 207 -21.51 -4.68 15.55
N LYS A 208 -22.71 -5.15 15.21
CA LYS A 208 -23.89 -5.07 16.08
C LYS A 208 -23.74 -5.90 17.35
N GLU A 209 -23.13 -7.10 17.25
CA GLU A 209 -22.98 -8.01 18.37
C GLU A 209 -21.83 -7.63 19.30
N TYR A 210 -20.71 -7.14 18.73
CA TYR A 210 -19.48 -6.92 19.50
C TYR A 210 -19.18 -5.44 19.76
N ASN A 211 -19.98 -4.50 19.23
CA ASN A 211 -19.87 -3.07 19.45
C ASN A 211 -18.43 -2.53 19.32
N PHE A 212 -17.82 -2.70 18.18
CA PHE A 212 -16.49 -2.18 17.87
C PHE A 212 -16.53 -1.03 16.87
N ARG A 213 -15.44 -0.29 16.77
CA ARG A 213 -15.18 0.66 15.68
C ARG A 213 -14.15 0.08 14.74
N ILE A 214 -14.25 0.43 13.44
CA ILE A 214 -13.34 -0.08 12.41
C ILE A 214 -12.58 1.04 11.72
N LEU A 215 -11.23 0.85 11.66
CA LEU A 215 -10.33 1.62 10.81
C LEU A 215 -9.95 0.75 9.60
N VAL A 216 -10.13 1.29 8.40
CA VAL A 216 -9.78 0.62 7.14
C VAL A 216 -8.66 1.38 6.45
N ASP A 217 -7.54 0.70 6.22
CA ASP A 217 -6.47 1.17 5.31
C ASP A 217 -6.83 0.77 3.89
N ASP A 218 -7.30 1.73 3.11
CA ASP A 218 -7.68 1.51 1.70
C ASP A 218 -6.64 2.08 0.72
N ALA A 219 -5.38 2.09 1.10
CA ALA A 219 -4.28 2.64 0.31
C ALA A 219 -4.16 2.03 -1.10
N HIS A 220 -4.57 0.80 -1.31
CA HIS A 220 -4.57 0.11 -2.60
C HIS A 220 -5.94 0.04 -3.27
N GLY A 221 -7.04 0.21 -2.54
CA GLY A 221 -8.40 0.23 -3.09
C GLY A 221 -8.80 1.62 -3.60
N PHE A 222 -8.37 2.69 -2.93
CA PHE A 222 -8.62 4.07 -3.34
C PHE A 222 -8.09 4.34 -4.76
N GLY A 223 -8.97 4.82 -5.64
CA GLY A 223 -8.70 5.06 -7.06
C GLY A 223 -8.77 3.83 -7.95
N THR A 224 -8.84 2.59 -7.40
CA THR A 224 -8.79 1.35 -8.17
C THR A 224 -10.06 0.50 -8.07
N LEU A 225 -10.75 0.53 -6.94
CA LEU A 225 -11.96 -0.25 -6.65
C LEU A 225 -13.18 0.65 -6.40
N GLY A 226 -14.34 0.04 -6.45
CA GLY A 226 -15.63 0.71 -6.27
C GLY A 226 -16.02 1.61 -7.43
N GLU A 227 -17.25 2.08 -7.41
CA GLU A 227 -17.76 3.04 -8.39
C GLU A 227 -16.89 4.30 -8.38
N GLY A 228 -16.47 4.78 -9.56
CA GLY A 228 -15.61 5.95 -9.69
C GLY A 228 -14.26 5.87 -8.98
N GLY A 229 -13.79 4.67 -8.56
CA GLY A 229 -12.54 4.52 -7.80
C GLY A 229 -12.64 4.95 -6.33
N ARG A 230 -13.84 4.96 -5.75
CA ARG A 230 -14.10 5.44 -4.38
C ARG A 230 -13.60 4.50 -3.28
N GLY A 231 -13.11 3.31 -3.65
CA GLY A 231 -12.43 2.37 -2.75
C GLY A 231 -13.22 1.11 -2.41
N THR A 232 -12.59 0.29 -1.56
CA THR A 232 -13.08 -1.05 -1.22
C THR A 232 -14.39 -1.03 -0.42
N GLY A 233 -14.62 -0.01 0.40
CA GLY A 233 -15.89 0.16 1.11
C GLY A 233 -17.09 0.28 0.17
N PHE A 234 -16.92 1.00 -0.95
CA PHE A 234 -17.92 1.10 -2.01
C PHE A 234 -18.05 -0.21 -2.80
N GLU A 235 -16.93 -0.86 -3.11
CA GLU A 235 -16.91 -2.15 -3.81
C GLU A 235 -17.75 -3.21 -3.07
N GLN A 236 -17.67 -3.21 -1.74
CA GLN A 236 -18.36 -4.18 -0.88
C GLN A 236 -19.70 -3.69 -0.34
N GLY A 237 -20.10 -2.43 -0.64
CA GLY A 237 -21.36 -1.84 -0.18
C GLY A 237 -21.44 -1.60 1.32
N VAL A 238 -20.31 -1.28 1.95
CA VAL A 238 -20.18 -1.09 3.41
C VAL A 238 -19.49 0.22 3.80
N GLN A 239 -19.37 1.18 2.88
CA GLN A 239 -18.65 2.43 3.11
C GLN A 239 -19.17 3.20 4.33
N ASP A 240 -20.49 3.23 4.53
CA ASP A 240 -21.11 3.97 5.64
C ASP A 240 -20.73 3.41 7.02
N GLU A 241 -20.45 2.11 7.09
CA GLU A 241 -20.12 1.39 8.31
C GLU A 241 -18.64 1.50 8.72
N ILE A 242 -17.79 2.03 7.83
CA ILE A 242 -16.38 2.30 8.12
C ILE A 242 -16.27 3.57 8.96
N ASP A 243 -15.79 3.45 10.22
CA ASP A 243 -15.73 4.58 11.16
C ASP A 243 -14.55 5.51 10.86
N VAL A 244 -13.39 4.96 10.49
CA VAL A 244 -12.21 5.71 10.07
C VAL A 244 -11.67 5.11 8.77
N TYR A 245 -11.76 5.86 7.70
CA TYR A 245 -11.24 5.52 6.39
C TYR A 245 -9.88 6.17 6.20
N PHE A 246 -8.91 5.45 5.69
CA PHE A 246 -7.59 5.96 5.34
C PHE A 246 -7.25 5.66 3.88
N ALA A 247 -6.66 6.64 3.19
CA ALA A 247 -6.06 6.44 1.87
C ALA A 247 -4.79 7.27 1.70
N THR A 248 -3.91 6.82 0.79
CA THR A 248 -2.66 7.50 0.46
C THR A 248 -2.68 8.09 -0.94
N PHE A 249 -1.99 9.22 -1.13
CA PHE A 249 -1.75 9.80 -2.46
C PHE A 249 -0.56 9.16 -3.19
N ALA A 250 0.22 8.33 -2.49
CA ALA A 250 1.46 7.74 -3.02
C ALA A 250 1.25 6.56 -3.99
N LYS A 251 0.01 6.27 -4.38
CA LYS A 251 -0.33 5.15 -5.27
C LYS A 251 -1.18 5.64 -6.44
N SER A 252 -2.48 5.39 -6.45
CA SER A 252 -3.39 5.80 -7.56
C SER A 252 -3.34 7.29 -7.91
N MET A 253 -3.04 8.14 -6.94
CA MET A 253 -2.91 9.57 -7.16
C MET A 253 -1.47 10.02 -7.51
N ALA A 254 -0.49 9.13 -7.61
CA ALA A 254 0.88 9.44 -7.99
C ALA A 254 1.44 10.73 -7.33
N GLY A 255 1.24 10.88 -6.02
CA GLY A 255 1.60 12.08 -5.28
C GLY A 255 2.21 11.76 -3.91
N ILE A 256 2.40 12.78 -3.11
CA ILE A 256 2.84 12.66 -1.71
C ILE A 256 1.73 13.16 -0.81
N GLY A 257 1.50 12.43 0.28
CA GLY A 257 0.47 12.73 1.27
C GLY A 257 -0.50 11.57 1.46
N ALA A 258 -1.46 11.79 2.32
CA ALA A 258 -2.54 10.85 2.62
C ALA A 258 -3.69 11.62 3.29
N PHE A 259 -4.79 10.93 3.59
CA PHE A 259 -5.86 11.48 4.40
C PHE A 259 -6.55 10.41 5.24
N LEU A 260 -7.12 10.86 6.35
CA LEU A 260 -8.11 10.14 7.13
C LEU A 260 -9.48 10.79 6.89
N ALA A 261 -10.53 9.99 6.86
CA ALA A 261 -11.90 10.47 6.74
C ALA A 261 -12.86 9.68 7.65
N GLY A 262 -13.89 10.32 8.15
CA GLY A 262 -14.87 9.73 9.06
C GLY A 262 -15.84 10.77 9.59
N ASN A 263 -16.49 10.47 10.72
CA ASN A 263 -17.38 11.41 11.39
C ASN A 263 -16.60 12.65 11.83
N LYS A 264 -17.27 13.79 11.82
CA LYS A 264 -16.68 15.10 12.09
C LYS A 264 -15.96 15.16 13.44
N GLU A 265 -16.57 14.65 14.50
CA GLU A 265 -16.02 14.66 15.85
C GLU A 265 -14.76 13.82 15.97
N VAL A 266 -14.75 12.63 15.36
CA VAL A 266 -13.60 11.71 15.37
C VAL A 266 -12.43 12.31 14.61
N ILE A 267 -12.66 12.84 13.41
CA ILE A 267 -11.62 13.48 12.62
C ILE A 267 -11.11 14.76 13.27
N GLN A 268 -11.99 15.53 13.91
CA GLN A 268 -11.57 16.71 14.69
C GLN A 268 -10.71 16.30 15.89
N TYR A 269 -11.09 15.25 16.61
CA TYR A 269 -10.26 14.70 17.69
C TYR A 269 -8.87 14.31 17.18
N LEU A 270 -8.77 13.59 16.08
CA LEU A 270 -7.50 13.20 15.44
C LEU A 270 -6.66 14.41 15.03
N GLN A 271 -7.29 15.45 14.49
CA GLN A 271 -6.63 16.69 14.09
C GLN A 271 -5.85 17.35 15.24
N TYR A 272 -6.33 17.25 16.46
CA TYR A 272 -5.69 17.84 17.65
C TYR A 272 -4.76 16.88 18.40
N ASN A 273 -4.86 15.57 18.16
CA ASN A 273 -4.13 14.56 18.95
C ASN A 273 -3.07 13.78 18.18
N MET A 274 -3.03 13.87 16.84
CA MET A 274 -2.02 13.19 16.02
C MET A 274 -0.68 13.92 16.07
N ARG A 275 0.25 13.41 16.86
CA ARG A 275 1.58 14.00 17.08
C ARG A 275 2.38 14.17 15.77
N SER A 276 2.29 13.21 14.86
CA SER A 276 2.99 13.26 13.55
C SER A 276 2.50 14.40 12.63
N GLN A 277 1.37 15.03 12.94
CA GLN A 277 0.84 16.16 12.20
C GLN A 277 0.98 17.46 12.98
N THR A 278 0.78 17.40 14.29
CA THR A 278 0.89 18.57 15.18
C THR A 278 2.30 19.16 15.19
N PHE A 279 3.32 18.29 15.19
CA PHE A 279 4.72 18.67 15.30
C PHE A 279 5.50 18.58 13.99
N ALA A 280 4.82 18.47 12.87
CA ALA A 280 5.44 18.41 11.55
C ALA A 280 5.00 19.60 10.67
N LYS A 281 5.89 19.99 9.75
CA LYS A 281 5.57 20.92 8.68
C LYS A 281 4.40 20.40 7.86
N SER A 282 3.47 21.29 7.45
CA SER A 282 2.34 20.91 6.61
C SER A 282 2.75 20.49 5.19
N LEU A 283 1.86 19.79 4.52
CA LEU A 283 2.04 19.38 3.12
C LEU A 283 2.28 20.61 2.22
N PRO A 284 3.31 20.63 1.36
CA PRO A 284 3.59 21.74 0.45
C PRO A 284 2.44 22.05 -0.50
N MET A 285 2.26 23.33 -0.86
CA MET A 285 1.17 23.79 -1.71
C MET A 285 1.18 23.14 -3.10
N ALA A 286 2.35 22.85 -3.65
CA ALA A 286 2.45 22.11 -4.92
C ALA A 286 1.79 20.75 -4.83
N MET A 287 2.00 20.03 -3.71
CA MET A 287 1.36 18.72 -3.46
C MET A 287 -0.15 18.86 -3.26
N VAL A 288 -0.60 19.91 -2.56
CA VAL A 288 -2.04 20.15 -2.31
C VAL A 288 -2.78 20.49 -3.62
N LYS A 289 -2.25 21.40 -4.43
CA LYS A 289 -2.86 21.75 -5.74
C LYS A 289 -2.83 20.56 -6.70
N GLY A 290 -1.71 19.83 -6.74
CA GLY A 290 -1.58 18.61 -7.53
C GLY A 290 -2.54 17.51 -7.10
N ALA A 291 -2.76 17.33 -5.79
CA ALA A 291 -3.74 16.36 -5.27
C ALA A 291 -5.18 16.74 -5.64
N LEU A 292 -5.53 18.04 -5.58
CA LEU A 292 -6.84 18.52 -6.05
C LEU A 292 -7.09 18.19 -7.51
N LYS A 293 -6.07 18.43 -8.39
CA LYS A 293 -6.18 18.07 -9.81
C LYS A 293 -6.35 16.58 -10.03
N ARG A 294 -5.57 15.76 -9.35
CA ARG A 294 -5.66 14.30 -9.45
C ARG A 294 -7.01 13.77 -8.99
N LEU A 295 -7.55 14.33 -7.90
CA LEU A 295 -8.87 13.95 -7.40
C LEU A 295 -10.00 14.35 -8.37
N ASP A 296 -9.86 15.51 -9.02
CA ASP A 296 -10.72 15.94 -10.12
C ASP A 296 -10.68 14.93 -11.29
N MET A 297 -9.49 14.50 -11.69
CA MET A 297 -9.31 13.51 -12.76
C MET A 297 -9.90 12.13 -12.40
N LEU A 298 -9.82 11.70 -11.14
CA LEU A 298 -10.51 10.47 -10.71
C LEU A 298 -12.02 10.53 -10.95
N ARG A 299 -12.63 11.72 -10.79
CA ARG A 299 -14.07 11.94 -11.02
C ARG A 299 -14.44 12.07 -12.48
N THR A 300 -13.58 12.71 -13.28
CA THR A 300 -13.90 13.15 -14.63
C THR A 300 -13.31 12.29 -15.75
N MET A 301 -12.39 11.36 -15.41
CA MET A 301 -11.68 10.50 -16.37
C MET A 301 -11.82 9.01 -16.00
N PRO A 302 -13.04 8.44 -16.07
CA PRO A 302 -13.27 7.03 -15.73
C PRO A 302 -12.49 6.05 -16.60
N GLU A 303 -12.09 6.47 -17.81
CA GLU A 303 -11.28 5.69 -18.74
C GLU A 303 -9.90 5.30 -18.17
N LEU A 304 -9.37 6.03 -17.18
CA LEU A 304 -8.11 5.67 -16.53
C LEU A 304 -8.25 4.36 -15.75
N LYS A 305 -9.31 4.26 -14.96
CA LYS A 305 -9.64 3.03 -14.22
C LYS A 305 -10.02 1.89 -15.16
N GLU A 306 -10.77 2.17 -16.22
CA GLU A 306 -11.14 1.17 -17.22
C GLU A 306 -9.89 0.57 -17.91
N LYS A 307 -8.93 1.41 -18.31
CA LYS A 307 -7.66 0.95 -18.87
C LYS A 307 -6.85 0.13 -17.88
N LEU A 308 -6.77 0.57 -16.62
CA LEU A 308 -6.11 -0.20 -15.57
C LEU A 308 -6.69 -1.62 -15.49
N TRP A 309 -8.01 -1.74 -15.40
CA TRP A 309 -8.67 -3.04 -15.29
C TRP A 309 -8.58 -3.89 -16.55
N LYS A 310 -8.65 -3.27 -17.72
CA LYS A 310 -8.39 -3.96 -19.00
C LYS A 310 -7.01 -4.61 -19.00
N ASN A 311 -5.98 -3.85 -18.64
CA ASN A 311 -4.59 -4.32 -18.59
C ASN A 311 -4.40 -5.38 -17.50
N THR A 312 -5.02 -5.20 -16.34
CA THR A 312 -5.03 -6.17 -15.24
C THR A 312 -5.61 -7.51 -15.69
N ASN A 313 -6.79 -7.49 -16.28
CA ASN A 313 -7.49 -8.71 -16.72
C ASN A 313 -6.71 -9.44 -17.81
N ALA A 314 -6.13 -8.72 -18.76
CA ALA A 314 -5.31 -9.30 -19.81
C ALA A 314 -4.04 -9.98 -19.24
N LEU A 315 -3.30 -9.29 -18.35
CA LEU A 315 -2.11 -9.84 -17.71
C LEU A 315 -2.44 -11.06 -16.85
N GLN A 316 -3.43 -10.95 -15.96
CA GLN A 316 -3.82 -12.05 -15.06
C GLN A 316 -4.33 -13.27 -15.83
N SER A 317 -5.15 -13.07 -16.86
CA SER A 317 -5.63 -14.15 -17.70
C SER A 317 -4.49 -14.84 -18.44
N GLY A 318 -3.57 -14.06 -19.02
CA GLY A 318 -2.43 -14.61 -19.74
C GLY A 318 -1.48 -15.40 -18.83
N LEU A 319 -1.17 -14.88 -17.64
CA LEU A 319 -0.32 -15.59 -16.67
C LEU A 319 -0.98 -16.89 -16.16
N ARG A 320 -2.31 -16.87 -15.89
CA ARG A 320 -3.05 -18.10 -15.53
C ARG A 320 -3.04 -19.12 -16.68
N ALA A 321 -3.26 -18.68 -17.92
CA ALA A 321 -3.16 -19.54 -19.11
C ALA A 321 -1.76 -20.12 -19.29
N ALA A 322 -0.70 -19.36 -18.97
CA ALA A 322 0.68 -19.84 -18.90
C ALA A 322 0.93 -20.74 -17.67
N GLY A 323 -0.07 -21.01 -16.83
CA GLY A 323 -0.05 -21.96 -15.72
C GLY A 323 0.57 -21.44 -14.43
N PHE A 324 0.65 -20.13 -14.24
CA PHE A 324 1.09 -19.54 -12.99
C PHE A 324 -0.05 -19.43 -11.96
N ASP A 325 0.31 -19.67 -10.69
CA ASP A 325 -0.58 -19.45 -9.56
C ASP A 325 -0.55 -17.97 -9.16
N LEU A 326 -1.70 -17.30 -9.26
CA LEU A 326 -1.89 -15.92 -8.83
C LEU A 326 -2.65 -15.82 -7.51
N GLY A 327 -2.86 -16.95 -6.82
CA GLY A 327 -3.69 -16.99 -5.63
C GLY A 327 -5.13 -16.52 -5.89
N THR A 328 -5.72 -15.94 -4.86
CA THR A 328 -7.10 -15.44 -4.85
C THR A 328 -7.17 -13.92 -5.11
N THR A 329 -6.21 -13.37 -5.89
CA THR A 329 -6.24 -11.92 -6.18
C THR A 329 -7.56 -11.47 -6.80
N GLN A 330 -8.11 -10.38 -6.27
CA GLN A 330 -9.38 -9.77 -6.66
C GLN A 330 -9.20 -8.31 -7.06
N THR A 331 -7.95 -7.88 -7.24
CA THR A 331 -7.58 -6.48 -7.46
C THR A 331 -6.60 -6.34 -8.63
N CYS A 332 -6.20 -5.12 -8.93
CA CYS A 332 -5.18 -4.88 -9.96
C CYS A 332 -3.78 -5.38 -9.58
N ILE A 333 -3.52 -5.70 -8.32
CA ILE A 333 -2.25 -6.29 -7.91
C ILE A 333 -2.20 -7.74 -8.40
N THR A 334 -1.11 -8.09 -9.10
CA THR A 334 -0.94 -9.39 -9.72
C THR A 334 0.26 -10.11 -9.10
N PRO A 335 0.04 -10.91 -8.04
CA PRO A 335 1.09 -11.72 -7.44
C PRO A 335 1.26 -13.02 -8.24
N VAL A 336 2.49 -13.43 -8.50
CA VAL A 336 2.81 -14.77 -9.00
C VAL A 336 3.46 -15.55 -7.86
N PHE A 337 2.76 -16.55 -7.34
CA PHE A 337 3.21 -17.39 -6.23
C PHE A 337 4.10 -18.51 -6.72
N LEU A 338 5.28 -18.61 -6.14
CA LEU A 338 6.28 -19.63 -6.45
C LEU A 338 6.82 -20.24 -5.15
N LYS A 339 7.34 -21.45 -5.24
CA LYS A 339 8.07 -22.10 -4.16
C LYS A 339 9.56 -21.95 -4.42
N GLY A 340 10.33 -21.65 -3.38
CA GLY A 340 11.78 -21.52 -3.48
C GLY A 340 12.38 -20.67 -2.36
N ASP A 341 13.64 -20.38 -2.49
CA ASP A 341 14.39 -19.54 -1.55
C ASP A 341 14.88 -18.23 -2.17
N ILE A 342 15.58 -17.42 -1.40
CA ILE A 342 16.04 -16.09 -1.85
C ILE A 342 17.02 -16.20 -3.02
N PRO A 343 18.06 -17.05 -3.03
CA PRO A 343 18.94 -17.19 -4.19
C PRO A 343 18.23 -17.63 -5.46
N GLU A 344 17.28 -18.56 -5.36
CA GLU A 344 16.46 -18.99 -6.50
C GLU A 344 15.61 -17.84 -7.06
N ALA A 345 15.01 -17.05 -6.18
CA ALA A 345 14.26 -15.87 -6.56
C ALA A 345 15.16 -14.79 -7.22
N MET A 346 16.37 -14.59 -6.71
CA MET A 346 17.36 -13.69 -7.31
C MET A 346 17.75 -14.14 -8.72
N ALA A 347 18.00 -15.43 -8.94
CA ALA A 347 18.33 -15.98 -10.25
C ALA A 347 17.18 -15.76 -11.26
N MET A 348 15.93 -16.00 -10.87
CA MET A 348 14.76 -15.73 -11.71
C MET A 348 14.62 -14.25 -12.08
N VAL A 349 14.74 -13.36 -11.10
CA VAL A 349 14.58 -11.91 -11.34
C VAL A 349 15.72 -11.37 -12.19
N ASN A 350 16.94 -11.93 -12.06
CA ASN A 350 18.05 -11.61 -12.94
C ASN A 350 17.72 -11.99 -14.38
N ASP A 351 17.24 -13.21 -14.61
CA ASP A 351 16.86 -13.70 -15.94
C ASP A 351 15.75 -12.83 -16.57
N LEU A 352 14.69 -12.52 -15.81
CA LEU A 352 13.63 -11.61 -16.26
C LEU A 352 14.16 -10.25 -16.68
N ARG A 353 15.08 -9.65 -15.91
CA ARG A 353 15.63 -8.33 -16.21
C ARG A 353 16.62 -8.32 -17.34
N GLU A 354 17.58 -9.26 -17.34
CA GLU A 354 18.70 -9.25 -18.29
C GLU A 354 18.34 -9.82 -19.65
N ASN A 355 17.57 -10.91 -19.69
CA ASN A 355 17.27 -11.64 -20.91
C ASN A 355 15.89 -11.33 -21.50
N HIS A 356 14.94 -10.87 -20.64
CA HIS A 356 13.57 -10.63 -21.09
C HIS A 356 13.13 -9.17 -20.96
N GLY A 357 13.93 -8.28 -20.34
CA GLY A 357 13.55 -6.88 -20.19
C GLY A 357 12.33 -6.63 -19.28
N ILE A 358 12.05 -7.53 -18.34
CA ILE A 358 10.92 -7.42 -17.42
C ILE A 358 11.39 -7.07 -16.02
N PHE A 359 10.92 -5.93 -15.50
CA PHE A 359 11.23 -5.47 -14.15
C PHE A 359 10.00 -5.59 -13.24
N CYS A 360 10.00 -6.59 -12.37
CA CYS A 360 9.00 -6.79 -11.33
C CYS A 360 9.61 -6.77 -9.93
N SER A 361 8.77 -6.56 -8.91
CA SER A 361 9.19 -6.64 -7.51
C SER A 361 9.27 -8.09 -7.06
N ILE A 362 10.29 -8.38 -6.27
CA ILE A 362 10.45 -9.66 -5.59
C ILE A 362 10.07 -9.50 -4.12
N VAL A 363 9.22 -10.38 -3.62
CA VAL A 363 8.81 -10.44 -2.22
C VAL A 363 9.20 -11.79 -1.66
N VAL A 364 9.96 -11.77 -0.59
CA VAL A 364 10.51 -12.96 0.10
C VAL A 364 10.44 -12.76 1.62
N TYR A 365 10.85 -13.75 2.37
CA TYR A 365 11.05 -13.61 3.81
C TYR A 365 11.94 -12.38 4.15
N PRO A 366 11.58 -11.56 5.15
CA PRO A 366 10.57 -11.77 6.19
C PRO A 366 9.15 -11.23 5.89
N VAL A 367 8.91 -10.67 4.70
CA VAL A 367 7.61 -10.09 4.31
C VAL A 367 6.54 -11.19 4.14
N ILE A 368 6.96 -12.34 3.65
CA ILE A 368 6.14 -13.55 3.50
C ILE A 368 6.85 -14.75 4.14
N PRO A 369 6.14 -15.88 4.41
CA PRO A 369 6.75 -17.06 5.01
C PRO A 369 7.94 -17.61 4.21
N LYS A 370 8.90 -18.23 4.92
CA LYS A 370 10.05 -18.92 4.29
C LYS A 370 9.57 -20.02 3.34
N GLY A 371 10.27 -20.17 2.21
CA GLY A 371 9.95 -21.16 1.19
C GLY A 371 8.90 -20.70 0.17
N LEU A 372 8.40 -19.48 0.32
CA LEU A 372 7.54 -18.81 -0.67
C LEU A 372 8.29 -17.64 -1.31
N ILE A 373 8.00 -17.43 -2.58
CA ILE A 373 8.42 -16.29 -3.39
C ILE A 373 7.16 -15.69 -4.02
N ILE A 374 7.04 -14.37 -4.03
CA ILE A 374 6.05 -13.67 -4.84
C ILE A 374 6.79 -12.75 -5.81
N LEU A 375 6.59 -12.96 -7.11
CA LEU A 375 6.89 -11.94 -8.10
C LEU A 375 5.63 -11.06 -8.21
N ARG A 376 5.74 -9.82 -7.74
CA ARG A 376 4.61 -8.91 -7.66
C ARG A 376 4.63 -7.97 -8.85
N LEU A 377 3.58 -8.07 -9.69
CA LEU A 377 3.39 -7.20 -10.84
C LEU A 377 2.27 -6.20 -10.54
N ILE A 378 2.49 -4.95 -10.90
CA ILE A 378 1.55 -3.85 -10.74
C ILE A 378 1.17 -3.32 -12.12
N PRO A 379 0.05 -3.77 -12.70
CA PRO A 379 -0.53 -3.14 -13.87
C PRO A 379 -0.86 -1.66 -13.63
N THR A 380 -0.71 -0.87 -14.65
CA THR A 380 -1.09 0.54 -14.68
C THR A 380 -1.92 0.85 -15.93
N ALA A 381 -2.61 1.97 -15.93
CA ALA A 381 -3.36 2.44 -17.10
C ALA A 381 -2.45 2.77 -18.30
N THR A 382 -1.14 2.93 -18.08
CA THR A 382 -0.16 3.23 -19.14
C THR A 382 0.44 2.01 -19.82
N HIS A 383 0.30 0.81 -19.25
CA HIS A 383 0.75 -0.41 -19.92
C HIS A 383 -0.03 -0.65 -21.21
N THR A 384 0.67 -1.21 -22.19
CA THR A 384 0.12 -1.55 -23.51
C THR A 384 -0.12 -3.06 -23.62
N GLN A 385 -0.85 -3.48 -24.66
CA GLN A 385 -1.01 -4.90 -24.95
C GLN A 385 0.35 -5.56 -25.28
N GLU A 386 1.24 -4.83 -25.94
CA GLU A 386 2.61 -5.30 -26.24
C GLU A 386 3.41 -5.59 -24.96
N ASP A 387 3.35 -4.69 -23.95
CA ASP A 387 3.98 -4.92 -22.64
C ASP A 387 3.47 -6.19 -21.96
N ILE A 388 2.17 -6.46 -22.09
CA ILE A 388 1.51 -7.64 -21.53
C ILE A 388 1.97 -8.89 -22.26
N ASP A 389 1.97 -8.88 -23.59
CA ASP A 389 2.35 -10.02 -24.42
C ASP A 389 3.84 -10.38 -24.25
N GLU A 390 4.73 -9.38 -24.20
CA GLU A 390 6.15 -9.56 -23.86
C GLU A 390 6.30 -10.21 -22.48
N THR A 391 5.54 -9.73 -21.50
CA THR A 391 5.61 -10.25 -20.13
C THR A 391 5.12 -11.70 -20.05
N ILE A 392 4.01 -12.05 -20.71
CA ILE A 392 3.51 -13.43 -20.74
C ILE A 392 4.51 -14.35 -21.42
N THR A 393 5.14 -13.89 -22.51
CA THR A 393 6.19 -14.64 -23.21
C THR A 393 7.39 -14.89 -22.29
N ALA A 394 7.87 -13.86 -21.60
CA ALA A 394 8.97 -13.96 -20.64
C ALA A 394 8.65 -14.95 -19.51
N PHE A 395 7.46 -14.83 -18.91
CA PHE A 395 7.02 -15.75 -17.87
C PHE A 395 6.88 -17.18 -18.37
N SER A 396 6.41 -17.40 -19.58
CA SER A 396 6.36 -18.75 -20.19
C SER A 396 7.75 -19.34 -20.34
N ALA A 397 8.75 -18.54 -20.74
CA ALA A 397 10.14 -18.99 -20.84
C ALA A 397 10.72 -19.36 -19.46
N ILE A 398 10.56 -18.49 -18.44
CA ILE A 398 11.07 -18.79 -17.09
C ILE A 398 10.38 -20.01 -16.47
N ARG A 399 9.13 -20.30 -16.83
CA ARG A 399 8.44 -21.49 -16.34
C ARG A 399 9.15 -22.78 -16.72
N VAL A 400 9.61 -22.90 -17.98
CA VAL A 400 10.39 -24.06 -18.44
C VAL A 400 11.66 -24.23 -17.60
N LEU A 401 12.34 -23.12 -17.28
CA LEU A 401 13.54 -23.13 -16.45
C LEU A 401 13.26 -23.44 -14.98
N LEU A 402 12.10 -23.05 -14.47
CA LEU A 402 11.63 -23.44 -13.13
C LEU A 402 11.37 -24.96 -13.06
N GLU A 403 10.62 -25.49 -14.02
CA GLU A 403 10.22 -26.91 -14.06
C GLU A 403 11.41 -27.86 -14.19
N ASN A 404 12.45 -27.48 -14.94
CA ASN A 404 13.66 -28.27 -15.09
C ASN A 404 14.72 -28.03 -14.00
N GLY A 405 14.43 -27.17 -13.02
CA GLY A 405 15.29 -26.87 -11.87
C GLY A 405 16.54 -26.05 -12.17
N THR A 406 16.56 -25.31 -13.29
CA THR A 406 17.72 -24.48 -13.68
C THR A 406 18.04 -23.43 -12.61
N TYR A 407 17.05 -22.71 -12.09
CA TYR A 407 17.28 -21.66 -11.08
C TYR A 407 17.80 -22.22 -9.76
N LYS A 408 17.44 -23.45 -9.37
CA LYS A 408 18.04 -24.15 -8.20
C LYS A 408 19.52 -24.42 -8.40
N LYS A 409 19.92 -24.83 -9.60
CA LYS A 409 21.35 -25.07 -9.92
C LYS A 409 22.15 -23.76 -9.89
N ILE A 410 21.60 -22.67 -10.44
CA ILE A 410 22.21 -21.35 -10.40
C ILE A 410 22.32 -20.86 -8.95
N ALA A 411 21.27 -21.01 -8.15
CA ALA A 411 21.26 -20.61 -6.75
C ALA A 411 22.38 -21.30 -5.93
N VAL A 412 22.62 -22.57 -6.16
CA VAL A 412 23.73 -23.32 -5.51
C VAL A 412 25.10 -22.75 -5.89
N SER A 413 25.27 -22.25 -7.12
CA SER A 413 26.54 -21.65 -7.56
C SER A 413 26.77 -20.23 -7.02
N MET A 414 25.73 -19.57 -6.46
CA MET A 414 25.79 -18.24 -5.84
C MET A 414 26.10 -18.29 -4.34
N MET A 415 25.99 -19.44 -3.71
CA MET A 415 26.30 -19.68 -2.30
C MET A 415 27.74 -20.11 -2.07
#